data_15f09e750be934996d410880d0bd2ad9
#
_entry.id   15f09e750be934996d410880d0bd2ad9
#
_cell.length_a   1.000
_cell.length_b   1.000
_cell.length_c   1.000
_cell.angle_alpha   90.00
_cell.angle_beta   90.00
_cell.angle_gamma   90.00
#
_symmetry.space_group_name_H-M   'P 1'
#
loop_
_entity.id
_entity.type
_entity.pdbx_description
1 polymer ?
#
loop_
_entity_poly.entity_id
_entity_poly.type
_entity_poly.pdbx_seq_one_letter_code
_entity_poly.pdbx_strand_id
1 'polypeptide(L)' 'MAGLLRFGVSAEEDLLASFDELISRQGYQNRSEALRDLMRDALVR' A
#
# COMPACT_ATOMS: atom_id res chain seq x y z
N MET A 1 0.29 -17.74 14.65
CA MET A 1 -0.08 -17.05 13.41
C MET A 1 -0.29 -15.57 13.67
N ALA A 2 0.28 -14.76 12.83
CA ALA A 2 0.15 -13.30 13.00
C ALA A 2 -1.20 -12.81 12.54
N GLY A 3 -1.83 -11.96 13.32
CA GLY A 3 -3.07 -11.32 12.94
C GLY A 3 -2.81 -10.07 12.13
N LEU A 4 -3.88 -9.45 11.68
CA LEU A 4 -3.80 -8.18 10.99
C LEU A 4 -3.88 -7.05 12.00
N LEU A 5 -2.97 -6.09 11.86
CA LEU A 5 -2.98 -4.88 12.66
C LEU A 5 -3.38 -3.70 11.79
N ARG A 6 -4.22 -2.83 12.31
CA ARG A 6 -4.55 -1.58 11.66
C ARG A 6 -3.57 -0.51 12.08
N PHE A 7 -3.14 0.29 11.13
CA PHE A 7 -2.30 1.44 11.43
C PHE A 7 -2.60 2.55 10.45
N GLY A 8 -2.29 3.77 10.82
CA GLY A 8 -2.53 4.93 9.99
C GLY A 8 -1.26 5.40 9.31
N VAL A 9 -1.42 5.97 8.12
CA VAL A 9 -0.32 6.56 7.36
C VAL A 9 -0.74 7.94 6.90
N SER A 10 0.14 8.92 7.08
CA SER A 10 -0.08 10.26 6.57
C SER A 10 0.74 10.47 5.32
N ALA A 11 0.14 11.12 4.33
CA ALA A 11 0.83 11.41 3.08
C ALA A 11 0.25 12.69 2.48
N GLU A 12 1.06 13.36 1.66
CA GLU A 12 0.59 14.53 0.93
C GLU A 12 -0.49 14.12 -0.07
N GLU A 13 -1.41 15.04 -0.34
CA GLU A 13 -2.55 14.74 -1.20
C GLU A 13 -2.13 14.32 -2.61
N ASP A 14 -1.17 15.02 -3.18
CA ASP A 14 -0.71 14.71 -4.53
C ASP A 14 0.03 13.38 -4.60
N LEU A 15 0.79 13.06 -3.57
CA LEU A 15 1.47 11.75 -3.48
C LEU A 15 0.43 10.64 -3.38
N LEU A 16 -0.58 10.83 -2.56
CA LEU A 16 -1.62 9.84 -2.39
C LEU A 16 -2.41 9.62 -3.67
N ALA A 17 -2.72 10.69 -4.39
CA ALA A 17 -3.43 10.60 -5.67
C ALA A 17 -2.62 9.81 -6.70
N SER A 18 -1.32 10.05 -6.75
CA SER A 18 -0.42 9.32 -7.65
C SER A 18 -0.35 7.84 -7.28
N PHE A 19 -0.30 7.57 -5.99
CA PHE A 19 -0.28 6.20 -5.49
C PHE A 19 -1.57 5.46 -5.86
N ASP A 20 -2.72 6.12 -5.67
CA ASP A 20 -4.00 5.53 -6.01
C ASP A 20 -4.10 5.18 -7.50
N GLU A 21 -3.58 6.05 -8.34
CA GLU A 21 -3.54 5.80 -9.77
C GLU A 21 -2.66 4.60 -10.10
N LEU A 22 -1.52 4.52 -9.45
CA LEU A 22 -0.59 3.40 -9.65
C LEU A 22 -1.21 2.07 -9.25
N ILE A 23 -1.81 2.00 -8.06
CA ILE A 23 -2.38 0.75 -7.58
C ILE A 23 -3.58 0.30 -8.41
N SER A 24 -4.33 1.26 -8.95
CA SER A 24 -5.43 0.95 -9.85
C SER A 24 -4.93 0.28 -11.11
N ARG A 25 -3.84 0.76 -11.66
CA ARG A 25 -3.24 0.19 -12.86
C ARG A 25 -2.66 -1.20 -12.62
N GLN A 26 -2.20 -1.46 -11.41
CA GLN A 26 -1.62 -2.74 -11.06
C GLN A 26 -2.63 -3.77 -10.60
N GLY A 27 -3.90 -3.40 -10.55
CA GLY A 27 -4.95 -4.34 -10.22
C GLY A 27 -5.22 -4.56 -8.75
N TYR A 28 -4.65 -3.74 -7.88
CA TYR A 28 -4.96 -3.83 -6.46
C TYR A 28 -6.36 -3.31 -6.19
N GLN A 29 -7.04 -3.94 -5.26
CA GLN A 29 -8.40 -3.55 -4.91
C GLN A 29 -8.46 -2.41 -3.90
N ASN A 30 -7.42 -2.26 -3.10
CA ASN A 30 -7.38 -1.21 -2.11
C ASN A 30 -5.94 -0.90 -1.72
N ARG A 31 -5.77 0.20 -0.99
CA ARG A 31 -4.44 0.66 -0.56
C ARG A 31 -3.74 -0.33 0.35
N SER A 32 -4.50 -0.99 1.20
CA SER A 32 -3.92 -1.93 2.17
C SER A 32 -3.21 -3.09 1.48
N GLU A 33 -3.81 -3.63 0.42
CA GLU A 33 -3.17 -4.69 -0.35
C GLU A 33 -1.86 -4.23 -0.97
N ALA A 34 -1.87 -3.04 -1.57
CA ALA A 34 -0.69 -2.48 -2.20
C ALA A 34 0.42 -2.26 -1.18
N LEU A 35 0.06 -1.71 -0.03
CA LEU A 35 1.05 -1.45 1.02
C LEU A 35 1.66 -2.73 1.57
N ARG A 36 0.86 -3.77 1.75
CA ARG A 36 1.38 -5.04 2.21
C ARG A 36 2.38 -5.64 1.23
N ASP A 37 2.07 -5.55 -0.06
CA ASP A 37 2.98 -6.04 -1.09
C ASP A 37 4.28 -5.26 -1.13
N LEU A 38 4.20 -3.94 -0.99
CA LEU A 38 5.39 -3.10 -0.95
C LEU A 38 6.26 -3.42 0.25
N MET A 39 5.64 -3.64 1.40
CA MET A 39 6.37 -4.01 2.61
C MET A 39 7.09 -5.33 2.45
N ARG A 40 6.40 -6.34 1.92
CA ARG A 40 7.01 -7.64 1.71
C ARG A 40 8.17 -7.55 0.73
N ASP A 41 7.96 -6.81 -0.34
CA ASP A 41 8.98 -6.65 -1.37
C ASP A 41 10.24 -5.98 -0.80
N ALA A 42 10.03 -4.96 0.02
CA ALA A 42 11.16 -4.26 0.64
C ALA A 42 11.94 -5.16 1.60
N LEU A 43 11.26 -6.03 2.30
CA LEU A 43 11.89 -6.91 3.28
C LEU A 43 12.61 -8.10 2.65
N VAL A 44 12.18 -8.50 1.48
CA VAL A 44 12.75 -9.68 0.80
C VAL A 44 14.04 -9.34 0.04
N ARG A 45 14.26 -8.10 -0.29
CA ARG A 45 15.46 -7.69 -1.05
C ARG A 45 16.76 -7.93 -0.33
#